data_52b7683504404e7b6e479218d7cb65b8
#
_entry.id   52b7683504404e7b6e479218d7cb65b8
#
_cell.length_a   1.000
_cell.length_b   1.000
_cell.length_c   1.000
_cell.angle_alpha   90.00
_cell.angle_beta   90.00
_cell.angle_gamma   90.00
#
_symmetry.space_group_name_H-M   'P 1'
#
loop_
_entity.id
_entity.type
_entity.pdbx_description
1 polymer ?
#
loop_
_entity_poly.entity_id
_entity_poly.type
_entity_poly.pdbx_seq_one_letter_code
_entity_poly.pdbx_strand_id
1 'polypeptide(L)'
;MNSKRIPSRPPDPVDAEGFHTRGNRYSRTGSYEAAIADYDKAIELDPNFADAHYDRGYSFYEMGRLEEAVRDLSRAIELNPDDDRYYALRAVVYRFSDHMDLAQIDEEMCEELRNRG
;
A
#
# COMPACT_ATOMS: atom_id res chain seq x y z
N MET A 1 8.95 -8.03 44.47
CA MET A 1 9.10 -8.05 43.84
C MET A 1 8.90 -7.41 42.90
N ASN A 2 9.24 -6.96 42.25
CA ASN A 2 9.08 -6.33 41.40
C ASN A 2 8.88 -6.67 40.23
N SER A 3 8.16 -6.67 39.89
CA SER A 3 7.92 -7.14 38.70
C SER A 3 7.96 -6.17 37.71
N LYS A 4 9.00 -5.98 37.10
CA LYS A 4 9.00 -5.23 36.03
C LYS A 4 8.32 -5.94 34.97
N ARG A 5 7.19 -5.55 34.54
CA ARG A 5 6.54 -6.10 33.47
C ARG A 5 6.96 -5.42 32.27
N ILE A 6 7.55 -6.07 31.32
CA ILE A 6 7.83 -5.53 30.01
C ILE A 6 6.64 -5.87 29.16
N PRO A 7 5.94 -4.89 28.61
CA PRO A 7 4.82 -5.19 27.72
C PRO A 7 5.31 -6.04 26.56
N SER A 8 4.63 -7.13 26.27
CA SER A 8 5.03 -8.01 25.20
C SER A 8 4.80 -7.36 23.83
N ARG A 9 3.88 -6.41 23.75
CA ARG A 9 3.63 -5.68 22.51
C ARG A 9 2.88 -4.40 22.80
N PRO A 10 2.93 -3.43 21.89
CA PRO A 10 2.14 -2.22 22.04
C PRO A 10 0.65 -2.52 21.99
N PRO A 11 -0.19 -1.61 22.48
CA PRO A 11 -1.64 -1.77 22.36
C PRO A 11 -2.06 -1.88 20.91
N ASP A 12 -3.18 -2.56 20.67
CA ASP A 12 -3.74 -2.67 19.33
C ASP A 12 -4.19 -1.30 18.83
N PRO A 13 -4.07 -1.05 17.51
CA PRO A 13 -4.57 0.19 16.94
C PRO A 13 -6.07 0.33 17.08
N VAL A 14 -6.55 1.57 17.09
CA VAL A 14 -7.98 1.87 17.19
C VAL A 14 -8.48 2.73 16.04
N ASP A 15 -7.60 3.31 15.23
CA ASP A 15 -7.99 4.18 14.13
C ASP A 15 -7.29 3.77 12.84
N ALA A 16 -7.72 4.39 11.74
CA ALA A 16 -7.20 4.04 10.41
C ALA A 16 -5.68 4.22 10.34
N GLU A 17 -5.17 5.33 10.89
CA GLU A 17 -3.75 5.61 10.84
C GLU A 17 -2.94 4.57 11.63
N GLY A 18 -3.44 4.18 12.79
CA GLY A 18 -2.77 3.17 13.60
C GLY A 18 -2.72 1.81 12.92
N PHE A 19 -3.82 1.38 12.29
CA PHE A 19 -3.84 0.13 11.54
C PHE A 19 -2.89 0.20 10.35
N HIS A 20 -2.88 1.33 9.64
CA HIS A 20 -1.97 1.51 8.50
C HIS A 20 -0.50 1.42 8.96
N THR A 21 -0.18 2.08 10.05
CA THR A 21 1.20 2.06 10.60
C THR A 21 1.61 0.65 11.00
N ARG A 22 0.72 -0.10 11.64
CA ARG A 22 1.05 -1.48 12.01
C ARG A 22 1.16 -2.38 10.77
N GLY A 23 0.29 -2.17 9.80
CA GLY A 23 0.38 -2.88 8.52
C GLY A 23 1.72 -2.66 7.85
N ASN A 24 2.22 -1.43 7.88
CA ASN A 24 3.53 -1.11 7.31
C ASN A 24 4.66 -1.85 8.02
N ARG A 25 4.56 -2.02 9.33
CA ARG A 25 5.56 -2.80 10.05
C ARG A 25 5.53 -4.26 9.64
N TYR A 26 4.34 -4.85 9.51
CA TYR A 26 4.22 -6.22 9.02
C TYR A 26 4.78 -6.35 7.60
N SER A 27 4.49 -5.39 6.73
CA SER A 27 4.97 -5.41 5.35
C SER A 27 6.49 -5.40 5.29
N ARG A 28 7.12 -4.57 6.13
CA ARG A 28 8.57 -4.47 6.14
C ARG A 28 9.26 -5.77 6.55
N THR A 29 8.60 -6.62 7.31
CA THR A 29 9.16 -7.91 7.71
C THR A 29 8.67 -9.06 6.84
N GLY A 30 7.96 -8.75 5.75
CA GLY A 30 7.48 -9.77 4.83
C GLY A 30 6.21 -10.48 5.27
N SER A 31 5.56 -10.01 6.32
CA SER A 31 4.31 -10.60 6.81
C SER A 31 3.13 -9.97 6.07
N TYR A 32 3.04 -10.27 4.77
CA TYR A 32 2.09 -9.56 3.89
C TYR A 32 0.64 -9.85 4.22
N GLU A 33 0.32 -11.07 4.62
CA GLU A 33 -1.06 -11.39 4.98
C GLU A 33 -1.53 -10.61 6.20
N ALA A 34 -0.67 -10.50 7.21
CA ALA A 34 -0.97 -9.69 8.39
C ALA A 34 -1.06 -8.21 8.03
N ALA A 35 -0.18 -7.75 7.14
CA ALA A 35 -0.23 -6.37 6.67
C ALA A 35 -1.55 -6.08 5.97
N ILE A 36 -2.00 -6.97 5.08
CA ILE A 36 -3.25 -6.81 4.36
C ILE A 36 -4.43 -6.74 5.31
N ALA A 37 -4.44 -7.58 6.35
CA ALA A 37 -5.52 -7.55 7.34
C ALA A 37 -5.60 -6.18 8.02
N ASP A 38 -4.45 -5.58 8.36
CA ASP A 38 -4.42 -4.25 8.97
C ASP A 38 -4.82 -3.17 7.98
N TYR A 39 -4.37 -3.26 6.73
CA TYR A 39 -4.79 -2.29 5.69
C TYR A 39 -6.29 -2.40 5.42
N ASP A 40 -6.84 -3.61 5.44
CA ASP A 40 -8.29 -3.80 5.29
C ASP A 40 -9.03 -3.03 6.38
N LYS A 41 -8.53 -3.10 7.61
CA LYS A 41 -9.16 -2.40 8.73
C LYS A 41 -9.01 -0.89 8.58
N ALA A 42 -7.84 -0.44 8.16
CA ALA A 42 -7.61 0.99 7.92
C ALA A 42 -8.58 1.53 6.87
N ILE A 43 -8.76 0.79 5.77
CA ILE A 43 -9.65 1.20 4.68
C ILE A 43 -11.11 1.13 5.10
N GLU A 44 -11.48 0.15 5.93
CA GLU A 44 -12.83 0.08 6.48
C GLU A 44 -13.15 1.33 7.30
N LEU A 45 -12.18 1.79 8.10
CA LEU A 45 -12.36 2.97 8.93
C LEU A 45 -12.25 4.28 8.15
N ASP A 46 -11.44 4.30 7.09
CA ASP A 46 -11.28 5.47 6.23
C ASP A 46 -11.12 5.03 4.77
N PRO A 47 -12.23 4.90 4.04
CA PRO A 47 -12.18 4.43 2.66
C PRO A 47 -11.40 5.34 1.70
N ASN A 48 -11.15 6.59 2.10
CA ASN A 48 -10.43 7.56 1.27
C ASN A 48 -8.94 7.65 1.63
N PHE A 49 -8.43 6.70 2.38
CA PHE A 49 -7.04 6.68 2.80
C PHE A 49 -6.17 6.14 1.66
N ALA A 50 -5.74 7.02 0.78
CA ALA A 50 -5.04 6.64 -0.45
C ALA A 50 -3.80 5.79 -0.19
N ASP A 51 -2.98 6.17 0.79
CA ASP A 51 -1.76 5.41 1.08
C ASP A 51 -2.05 4.01 1.61
N ALA A 52 -3.17 3.80 2.28
CA ALA A 52 -3.53 2.45 2.72
C ALA A 52 -3.85 1.55 1.53
N HIS A 53 -4.54 2.08 0.52
CA HIS A 53 -4.77 1.35 -0.72
C HIS A 53 -3.44 1.06 -1.44
N TYR A 54 -2.57 2.04 -1.52
CA TYR A 54 -1.26 1.90 -2.14
C TYR A 54 -0.43 0.80 -1.45
N ASP A 55 -0.35 0.86 -0.13
CA ASP A 55 0.47 -0.10 0.63
C ASP A 55 -0.13 -1.51 0.60
N ARG A 56 -1.48 -1.62 0.58
CA ARG A 56 -2.11 -2.92 0.38
C ARG A 56 -1.81 -3.45 -1.02
N GLY A 57 -1.83 -2.57 -2.02
CA GLY A 57 -1.46 -2.94 -3.38
C GLY A 57 -0.03 -3.46 -3.46
N TYR A 58 0.88 -2.83 -2.74
CA TYR A 58 2.26 -3.30 -2.67
C TYR A 58 2.33 -4.71 -2.05
N SER A 59 1.59 -4.95 -0.98
CA SER A 59 1.55 -6.26 -0.35
C SER A 59 0.98 -7.33 -1.29
N PHE A 60 -0.09 -7.00 -2.01
CA PHE A 60 -0.62 -7.92 -3.02
C PHE A 60 0.40 -8.22 -4.11
N TYR A 61 1.11 -7.20 -4.57
CA TYR A 61 2.16 -7.37 -5.57
C TYR A 61 3.24 -8.33 -5.08
N GLU A 62 3.70 -8.15 -3.86
CA GLU A 62 4.73 -9.03 -3.29
C GLU A 62 4.25 -10.48 -3.16
N MET A 63 2.94 -10.68 -3.02
CA MET A 63 2.36 -12.02 -2.96
C MET A 63 2.04 -12.58 -4.34
N GLY A 64 2.31 -11.84 -5.41
CA GLY A 64 1.99 -12.28 -6.76
C GLY A 64 0.54 -12.10 -7.15
N ARG A 65 -0.25 -11.41 -6.33
CA ARG A 65 -1.67 -11.15 -6.60
C ARG A 65 -1.81 -9.86 -7.38
N LEU A 66 -1.48 -9.95 -8.66
CA LEU A 66 -1.25 -8.77 -9.49
C LEU A 66 -2.54 -8.01 -9.82
N GLU A 67 -3.65 -8.71 -10.05
CA GLU A 67 -4.91 -8.03 -10.35
C GLU A 67 -5.40 -7.22 -9.16
N GLU A 68 -5.27 -7.76 -7.97
CA GLU A 68 -5.67 -7.06 -6.76
C GLU A 68 -4.77 -5.87 -6.50
N ALA A 69 -3.48 -6.01 -6.81
CA ALA A 69 -2.55 -4.89 -6.72
C ALA A 69 -2.95 -3.75 -7.65
N VAL A 70 -3.31 -4.06 -8.90
CA VAL A 70 -3.73 -3.03 -9.85
C VAL A 70 -5.00 -2.33 -9.35
N ARG A 71 -5.95 -3.08 -8.82
CA ARG A 71 -7.18 -2.47 -8.29
C ARG A 71 -6.88 -1.47 -7.17
N ASP A 72 -6.02 -1.86 -6.24
CA ASP A 72 -5.66 -0.97 -5.13
C ASP A 72 -4.91 0.26 -5.60
N LEU A 73 -3.97 0.08 -6.50
CA LEU A 73 -3.19 1.21 -7.02
C LEU A 73 -4.05 2.14 -7.83
N SER A 74 -4.99 1.61 -8.60
CA SER A 74 -5.93 2.43 -9.35
C SER A 74 -6.81 3.24 -8.41
N ARG A 75 -7.23 2.64 -7.29
CA ARG A 75 -8.01 3.38 -6.30
C ARG A 75 -7.20 4.48 -5.65
N ALA A 76 -5.94 4.19 -5.31
CA ALA A 76 -5.06 5.22 -4.75
C ALA A 76 -4.91 6.40 -5.70
N ILE A 77 -4.76 6.12 -7.00
CA ILE A 77 -4.65 7.17 -8.02
C ILE A 77 -5.95 7.99 -8.11
N GLU A 78 -7.10 7.33 -8.06
CA GLU A 78 -8.37 8.06 -8.04
C GLU A 78 -8.45 9.02 -6.89
N LEU A 79 -7.98 8.59 -5.72
CA LEU A 79 -8.03 9.40 -4.51
C LEU A 79 -7.00 10.51 -4.50
N ASN A 80 -5.83 10.27 -5.08
CA ASN A 80 -4.74 11.24 -5.09
C ASN A 80 -3.96 11.10 -6.41
N PRO A 81 -4.43 11.73 -7.49
CA PRO A 81 -3.85 11.52 -8.82
C PRO A 81 -2.49 12.17 -9.04
N ASP A 82 -1.99 12.93 -8.07
CA ASP A 82 -0.73 13.65 -8.24
C ASP A 82 0.45 12.97 -7.53
N ASP A 83 0.26 11.78 -6.99
CA ASP A 83 1.32 11.06 -6.30
C ASP A 83 2.03 10.12 -7.28
N ASP A 84 3.26 10.44 -7.64
CA ASP A 84 4.03 9.68 -8.63
C ASP A 84 4.30 8.25 -8.19
N ARG A 85 4.37 7.99 -6.89
CA ARG A 85 4.64 6.65 -6.37
C ARG A 85 3.58 5.63 -6.81
N TYR A 86 2.33 6.06 -6.88
CA TYR A 86 1.22 5.17 -7.23
C TYR A 86 1.36 4.69 -8.68
N TYR A 87 1.71 5.59 -9.58
CA TYR A 87 1.92 5.25 -10.99
C TYR A 87 3.17 4.39 -11.15
N ALA A 88 4.24 4.71 -10.42
CA ALA A 88 5.48 3.94 -10.51
C ALA A 88 5.25 2.48 -10.14
N LEU A 89 4.54 2.24 -9.04
CA LEU A 89 4.29 0.86 -8.63
C LEU A 89 3.32 0.16 -9.57
N ARG A 90 2.27 0.87 -10.04
CA ARG A 90 1.33 0.25 -10.97
C ARG A 90 2.03 -0.15 -12.28
N ALA A 91 2.98 0.68 -12.73
CA ALA A 91 3.79 0.33 -13.91
C ALA A 91 4.57 -0.97 -13.69
N VAL A 92 5.16 -1.13 -12.51
CA VAL A 92 5.88 -2.36 -12.18
C VAL A 92 4.94 -3.56 -12.25
N VAL A 93 3.75 -3.44 -11.66
CA VAL A 93 2.76 -4.53 -11.66
C VAL A 93 2.33 -4.85 -13.08
N TYR A 94 2.09 -3.84 -13.91
CA TYR A 94 1.71 -4.05 -15.31
C TYR A 94 2.82 -4.78 -16.09
N ARG A 95 4.09 -4.49 -15.81
CA ARG A 95 5.18 -5.21 -16.47
C ARG A 95 5.18 -6.68 -16.10
N PHE A 96 4.92 -7.00 -14.85
CA PHE A 96 4.88 -8.40 -14.41
C PHE A 96 3.65 -9.14 -14.91
N SER A 97 2.61 -8.42 -15.34
CA SER A 97 1.40 -9.03 -15.89
C SER A 97 1.32 -8.90 -17.42
N ASP A 98 2.44 -8.58 -18.06
CA ASP A 98 2.56 -8.47 -19.52
C ASP A 98 1.67 -7.39 -20.15
N HIS A 99 1.39 -6.32 -19.41
CA HIS A 99 0.66 -5.17 -19.94
C HIS A 99 1.64 -4.02 -20.16
N MET A 100 2.53 -4.22 -21.14
CA MET A 100 3.63 -3.28 -21.38
C MET A 100 3.16 -1.89 -21.82
N ASP A 101 2.08 -1.84 -22.60
CA ASP A 101 1.53 -0.55 -23.04
C ASP A 101 1.03 0.26 -21.84
N LEU A 102 0.34 -0.40 -20.92
CA LEU A 102 -0.17 0.27 -19.73
C LEU A 102 0.96 0.67 -18.79
N ALA A 103 1.98 -0.17 -18.72
CA ALA A 103 3.17 0.15 -17.92
C ALA A 103 3.85 1.41 -18.43
N GLN A 104 3.98 1.53 -19.75
CA GLN A 104 4.62 2.70 -20.33
C GLN A 104 3.84 3.97 -20.05
N ILE A 105 2.51 3.91 -20.16
CA ILE A 105 1.67 5.07 -19.85
C ILE A 105 1.89 5.53 -18.41
N ASP A 106 1.93 4.59 -17.48
CA ASP A 106 2.14 4.94 -16.07
C ASP A 106 3.55 5.48 -15.82
N GLU A 107 4.56 4.94 -16.50
CA GLU A 107 5.92 5.45 -16.38
C GLU A 107 6.02 6.89 -16.88
N GLU A 108 5.34 7.19 -17.98
CA GLU A 108 5.33 8.54 -18.53
C GLU A 108 4.62 9.50 -17.56
N MET A 109 3.51 9.07 -16.96
CA MET A 109 2.81 9.91 -15.98
C MET A 109 3.66 10.13 -14.75
N CYS A 110 4.34 9.08 -14.27
CA CYS A 110 5.23 9.19 -13.13
C CYS A 110 6.32 10.23 -13.39
N GLU A 111 6.94 10.17 -14.57
CA GLU A 111 7.99 11.09 -14.94
C GLU A 111 7.45 12.52 -15.04
N GLU A 112 6.28 12.68 -15.67
CA GLU A 112 5.66 14.00 -15.77
C GLU A 112 5.42 14.61 -14.40
N LEU A 113 4.89 13.85 -13.46
CA LEU A 113 4.63 14.35 -12.12
C LEU A 113 5.92 14.74 -11.39
N ARG A 114 6.97 13.96 -11.56
CA ARG A 114 8.28 14.28 -10.96
C ARG A 114 8.84 15.59 -11.52
N ASN A 115 8.62 15.82 -12.80
CA ASN A 115 9.16 17.00 -13.45
C ASN A 115 8.39 18.27 -13.15
N ARG A 116 7.18 18.15 -12.62
CA ARG A 116 6.40 19.32 -12.22
C ARG A 116 6.93 19.97 -10.94
N GLY A 117 7.52 19.17 -10.10
CA GLY A 117 8.02 19.64 -8.84
C GLY A 117 9.34 20.29 -8.99
#